data_c0076ee24a4f42a9ef21d49f0246fb4e
#
_entry.id   c0076ee24a4f42a9ef21d49f0246fb4e
#
_cell.length_a   1.000
_cell.length_b   1.000
_cell.length_c   1.000
_cell.angle_alpha   90.00
_cell.angle_beta   90.00
_cell.angle_gamma   90.00
#
_symmetry.space_group_name_H-M   'P 1'
#
loop_
_entity.id
_entity.type
_entity.pdbx_description
1 polymer ?
#
loop_
_entity_poly.entity_id
_entity_poly.type
_entity_poly.pdbx_seq_one_letter_code
_entity_poly.pdbx_strand_id
1 'polypeptide(L)'
;MMQKFKILVTRKWPKKVEDKLLTTFDATLNVEDRPLSEAELVEGMKSYDALLPTVTDPITDKIISTSNKKVKIIGNFGVGFNNIDIDSAKRNSIVVTNTPEVLTDCTADIAMLLMLGVARRGSEGEFHVRNKEWTGWRPTHMMGTKVTGKTLGLIGMGRIAQALSLIHI
;
A
#
# COMPACT_ATOMS: atom_id res chain seq x y z
N MET A 1 31.56 -15.54 -12.05
CA MET A 1 30.46 -14.60 -11.75
C MET A 1 29.62 -15.20 -10.63
N MET A 2 29.34 -14.43 -9.56
CA MET A 2 28.41 -14.93 -8.53
C MET A 2 27.00 -15.02 -9.16
N GLN A 3 26.34 -16.15 -8.93
CA GLN A 3 24.96 -16.36 -9.40
C GLN A 3 24.05 -15.35 -8.71
N LYS A 4 23.28 -14.56 -9.45
CA LYS A 4 22.31 -13.63 -8.89
C LYS A 4 21.13 -14.41 -8.31
N PHE A 5 20.59 -13.94 -7.18
CA PHE A 5 19.35 -14.49 -6.62
C PHE A 5 18.16 -14.18 -7.55
N LYS A 6 17.29 -15.17 -7.71
CA LYS A 6 16.04 -15.03 -8.48
C LYS A 6 14.95 -14.44 -7.58
N ILE A 7 14.34 -13.36 -8.03
CA ILE A 7 13.25 -12.71 -7.28
C ILE A 7 12.02 -12.52 -8.15
N LEU A 8 10.83 -12.71 -7.57
CA LEU A 8 9.55 -12.43 -8.23
C LEU A 8 8.90 -11.20 -7.60
N VAL A 9 8.61 -10.20 -8.42
CA VAL A 9 7.84 -9.00 -8.06
C VAL A 9 6.40 -9.21 -8.51
N THR A 10 5.44 -9.26 -7.59
CA THR A 10 4.07 -9.70 -7.86
C THR A 10 3.18 -8.64 -8.49
N ARG A 11 3.54 -7.36 -8.35
CA ARG A 11 2.82 -6.21 -8.89
C ARG A 11 3.81 -5.24 -9.52
N LYS A 12 3.33 -4.29 -10.29
CA LYS A 12 4.19 -3.24 -10.83
C LYS A 12 4.62 -2.27 -9.73
N TRP A 13 5.92 -2.05 -9.61
CA TRP A 13 6.50 -1.13 -8.63
C TRP A 13 7.01 0.17 -9.31
N PRO A 14 7.36 1.21 -8.53
CA PRO A 14 7.94 2.41 -9.11
C PRO A 14 9.17 2.08 -9.95
N LYS A 15 9.23 2.61 -11.18
CA LYS A 15 10.27 2.32 -12.17
C LYS A 15 11.69 2.35 -11.62
N LYS A 16 12.03 3.36 -10.81
CA LYS A 16 13.35 3.50 -10.20
C LYS A 16 13.72 2.31 -9.30
N VAL A 17 12.73 1.70 -8.64
CA VAL A 17 12.93 0.51 -7.81
C VAL A 17 13.10 -0.73 -8.69
N GLU A 18 12.24 -0.90 -9.70
CA GLU A 18 12.35 -2.01 -10.64
C GLU A 18 13.69 -2.01 -11.37
N ASP A 19 14.17 -0.85 -11.83
CA ASP A 19 15.48 -0.71 -12.46
C ASP A 19 16.62 -1.15 -11.51
N LYS A 20 16.51 -0.80 -10.22
CA LYS A 20 17.49 -1.24 -9.20
C LYS A 20 17.40 -2.76 -8.96
N LEU A 21 16.21 -3.34 -8.93
CA LEU A 21 16.04 -4.79 -8.77
C LEU A 21 16.64 -5.55 -9.95
N LEU A 22 16.41 -5.12 -11.19
CA LEU A 22 16.96 -5.74 -12.41
C LEU A 22 18.49 -5.67 -12.47
N THR A 23 19.08 -4.59 -11.97
CA THR A 23 20.56 -4.48 -11.95
C THR A 23 21.20 -5.36 -10.87
N THR A 24 20.52 -5.54 -9.73
CA THR A 24 21.05 -6.23 -8.55
C THR A 24 20.77 -7.74 -8.58
N PHE A 25 19.60 -8.15 -9.03
CA PHE A 25 19.07 -9.50 -8.97
C PHE A 25 18.70 -10.04 -10.36
N ASP A 26 18.42 -11.32 -10.43
CA ASP A 26 17.69 -11.96 -11.55
C ASP A 26 16.19 -11.79 -11.27
N ALA A 27 15.66 -10.60 -11.60
CA ALA A 27 14.33 -10.18 -11.22
C ALA A 27 13.31 -10.42 -12.34
N THR A 28 12.21 -11.10 -12.01
CA THR A 28 11.01 -11.20 -12.86
C THR A 28 10.00 -10.16 -12.38
N LEU A 29 9.64 -9.23 -13.27
CA LEU A 29 8.67 -8.15 -12.99
C LEU A 29 7.29 -8.51 -13.54
N ASN A 30 6.24 -8.09 -12.86
CA ASN A 30 4.88 -8.15 -13.36
C ASN A 30 4.54 -6.88 -14.17
N VAL A 31 4.91 -6.89 -15.44
CA VAL A 31 4.78 -5.73 -16.33
C VAL A 31 3.32 -5.34 -16.58
N GLU A 32 2.42 -6.32 -16.59
CA GLU A 32 0.98 -6.13 -16.83
C GLU A 32 0.23 -5.61 -15.60
N ASP A 33 0.87 -5.62 -14.43
CA ASP A 33 0.28 -5.21 -13.14
C ASP A 33 -1.04 -5.93 -12.80
N ARG A 34 -1.25 -7.13 -13.26
CA ARG A 34 -2.39 -7.96 -12.87
C ARG A 34 -2.12 -8.69 -11.55
N PRO A 35 -3.14 -8.92 -10.73
CA PRO A 35 -2.97 -9.83 -9.59
C PRO A 35 -2.53 -11.22 -10.04
N LEU A 36 -1.55 -11.79 -9.35
CA LEU A 36 -1.17 -13.18 -9.57
C LEU A 36 -2.20 -14.11 -8.90
N SER A 37 -2.51 -15.19 -9.58
CA SER A 37 -3.36 -16.25 -9.01
C SER A 37 -2.62 -17.01 -7.91
N GLU A 38 -3.36 -17.73 -7.07
CA GLU A 38 -2.80 -18.62 -6.05
C GLU A 38 -1.80 -19.63 -6.66
N ALA A 39 -2.13 -20.20 -7.81
CA ALA A 39 -1.25 -21.15 -8.50
C ALA A 39 0.07 -20.51 -8.93
N GLU A 40 0.04 -19.27 -9.44
CA GLU A 40 1.24 -18.52 -9.81
C GLU A 40 2.08 -18.15 -8.60
N LEU A 41 1.46 -17.78 -7.48
CA LEU A 41 2.16 -17.52 -6.22
C LEU A 41 2.81 -18.79 -5.66
N VAL A 42 2.13 -19.93 -5.72
CA VAL A 42 2.68 -21.25 -5.35
C VAL A 42 3.87 -21.62 -6.24
N GLU A 43 3.78 -21.39 -7.54
CA GLU A 43 4.90 -21.62 -8.46
C GLU A 43 6.05 -20.65 -8.17
N GLY A 44 5.74 -19.39 -7.85
CA GLY A 44 6.70 -18.40 -7.40
C GLY A 44 7.48 -18.88 -6.17
N MET A 45 6.81 -19.47 -5.18
CA MET A 45 7.46 -20.03 -3.99
C MET A 45 8.47 -21.14 -4.32
N LYS A 46 8.26 -21.90 -5.40
CA LYS A 46 9.13 -23.02 -5.82
C LYS A 46 10.30 -22.58 -6.71
N SER A 47 10.09 -21.55 -7.50
CA SER A 47 11.00 -21.17 -8.59
C SER A 47 11.95 -20.03 -8.24
N TYR A 48 11.64 -19.21 -7.22
CA TYR A 48 12.40 -18.04 -6.84
C TYR A 48 12.99 -18.14 -5.43
N ASP A 49 14.05 -17.37 -5.17
CA ASP A 49 14.70 -17.28 -3.86
C ASP A 49 14.00 -16.29 -2.93
N ALA A 50 13.36 -15.27 -3.51
CA ALA A 50 12.54 -14.29 -2.78
C ALA A 50 11.26 -13.94 -3.54
N LEU A 51 10.20 -13.66 -2.76
CA LEU A 51 8.92 -13.14 -3.24
C LEU A 51 8.74 -11.70 -2.75
N LEU A 52 8.42 -10.79 -3.66
CA LEU A 52 8.21 -9.37 -3.36
C LEU A 52 6.74 -8.99 -3.62
N PRO A 53 5.83 -9.32 -2.67
CA PRO A 53 4.40 -9.02 -2.78
C PRO A 53 4.08 -7.58 -2.36
N THR A 54 2.83 -7.18 -2.63
CA THR A 54 2.20 -5.99 -2.08
C THR A 54 1.07 -6.37 -1.12
N VAL A 55 0.50 -5.38 -0.44
CA VAL A 55 -0.60 -5.59 0.53
C VAL A 55 -1.87 -6.21 -0.07
N THR A 56 -1.99 -6.26 -1.38
CA THR A 56 -3.12 -6.85 -2.09
C THR A 56 -2.93 -8.33 -2.44
N ASP A 57 -1.73 -8.87 -2.25
CA ASP A 57 -1.43 -10.27 -2.57
C ASP A 57 -1.65 -11.15 -1.34
N PRO A 58 -2.62 -12.08 -1.35
CA PRO A 58 -2.90 -12.95 -0.20
C PRO A 58 -1.87 -14.08 -0.10
N ILE A 59 -0.84 -13.89 0.71
CA ILE A 59 0.21 -14.90 0.95
C ILE A 59 -0.20 -15.79 2.13
N THR A 60 -1.09 -16.73 1.83
CA THR A 60 -1.73 -17.62 2.82
C THR A 60 -0.82 -18.78 3.25
N ASP A 61 -1.23 -19.48 4.33
CA ASP A 61 -0.56 -20.72 4.76
C ASP A 61 -0.41 -21.73 3.62
N LYS A 62 -1.42 -21.89 2.77
CA LYS A 62 -1.39 -22.80 1.61
C LYS A 62 -0.26 -22.48 0.62
N ILE A 63 0.01 -21.20 0.39
CA ILE A 63 1.10 -20.74 -0.49
C ILE A 63 2.45 -20.96 0.21
N ILE A 64 2.55 -20.55 1.47
CA ILE A 64 3.80 -20.62 2.25
C ILE A 64 4.22 -22.06 2.54
N SER A 65 3.26 -22.94 2.83
CA SER A 65 3.51 -24.34 3.19
C SER A 65 3.69 -25.26 1.98
N THR A 66 3.72 -24.70 0.77
CA THR A 66 3.92 -25.51 -0.45
C THR A 66 5.21 -26.34 -0.38
N SER A 67 5.16 -27.57 -0.90
CA SER A 67 6.34 -28.46 -0.96
C SER A 67 7.38 -27.94 -1.96
N ASN A 68 8.65 -28.26 -1.72
CA ASN A 68 9.78 -27.91 -2.57
C ASN A 68 9.98 -26.40 -2.81
N LYS A 69 9.53 -25.56 -1.85
CA LYS A 69 9.73 -24.12 -1.93
C LYS A 69 11.21 -23.73 -1.79
N LYS A 70 11.62 -22.76 -2.56
CA LYS A 70 12.96 -22.15 -2.52
C LYS A 70 12.99 -20.82 -1.79
N VAL A 71 11.86 -20.11 -1.78
CA VAL A 71 11.75 -18.79 -1.15
C VAL A 71 12.21 -18.83 0.30
N LYS A 72 13.12 -17.92 0.64
CA LYS A 72 13.64 -17.69 1.98
C LYS A 72 13.25 -16.35 2.56
N ILE A 73 12.85 -15.41 1.70
CA ILE A 73 12.51 -14.04 2.09
C ILE A 73 11.24 -13.63 1.35
N ILE A 74 10.29 -13.05 2.09
CA ILE A 74 9.13 -12.33 1.56
C ILE A 74 9.30 -10.86 1.91
N GLY A 75 9.53 -10.02 0.90
CA GLY A 75 9.70 -8.58 1.05
C GLY A 75 8.39 -7.84 0.71
N ASN A 76 7.55 -7.58 1.70
CA ASN A 76 6.25 -6.94 1.48
C ASN A 76 6.37 -5.44 1.20
N PHE A 77 5.90 -5.01 0.04
CA PHE A 77 5.80 -3.58 -0.28
C PHE A 77 4.54 -2.99 0.37
N GLY A 78 4.68 -2.64 1.64
CA GLY A 78 3.62 -2.07 2.47
C GLY A 78 4.01 -2.02 3.94
N VAL A 79 3.32 -1.17 4.70
CA VAL A 79 3.48 -1.08 6.16
C VAL A 79 2.73 -2.22 6.84
N GLY A 80 1.48 -2.42 6.45
CA GLY A 80 0.66 -3.55 6.90
C GLY A 80 1.15 -4.86 6.30
N PHE A 81 0.98 -5.95 7.03
CA PHE A 81 1.36 -7.31 6.61
C PHE A 81 0.27 -8.34 6.90
N ASN A 82 -0.97 -7.90 7.08
CA ASN A 82 -2.12 -8.78 7.32
C ASN A 82 -2.43 -9.71 6.13
N ASN A 83 -1.90 -9.40 4.97
CA ASN A 83 -1.97 -10.20 3.75
C ASN A 83 -1.04 -11.43 3.80
N ILE A 84 -0.15 -11.55 4.79
CA ILE A 84 0.83 -12.62 4.91
C ILE A 84 0.57 -13.41 6.19
N ASP A 85 0.47 -14.74 6.09
CA ASP A 85 0.40 -15.63 7.26
C ASP A 85 1.78 -15.71 7.93
N ILE A 86 1.99 -14.84 8.92
CA ILE A 86 3.26 -14.70 9.63
C ILE A 86 3.62 -15.97 10.41
N ASP A 87 2.63 -16.66 10.98
CA ASP A 87 2.89 -17.88 11.76
C ASP A 87 3.29 -19.02 10.84
N SER A 88 2.67 -19.12 9.66
CA SER A 88 3.12 -20.04 8.62
C SER A 88 4.54 -19.70 8.13
N ALA A 89 4.86 -18.44 7.90
CA ALA A 89 6.21 -18.02 7.49
C ALA A 89 7.26 -18.44 8.53
N LYS A 90 7.00 -18.22 9.83
CA LYS A 90 7.86 -18.65 10.93
C LYS A 90 8.06 -20.17 10.95
N ARG A 91 6.98 -20.96 10.89
CA ARG A 91 7.05 -22.44 10.87
C ARG A 91 7.87 -22.95 9.68
N ASN A 92 7.86 -22.22 8.56
CA ASN A 92 8.57 -22.57 7.35
C ASN A 92 9.96 -21.90 7.23
N SER A 93 10.45 -21.23 8.28
CA SER A 93 11.75 -20.52 8.31
C SER A 93 11.92 -19.50 7.18
N ILE A 94 10.84 -18.78 6.83
CA ILE A 94 10.84 -17.72 5.85
C ILE A 94 10.86 -16.37 6.57
N VAL A 95 11.82 -15.51 6.23
CA VAL A 95 11.92 -14.16 6.75
C VAL A 95 10.89 -13.27 6.05
N VAL A 96 10.13 -12.50 6.82
CA VAL A 96 9.19 -11.51 6.27
C VAL A 96 9.66 -10.11 6.67
N THR A 97 9.72 -9.22 5.69
CA THR A 97 10.03 -7.80 5.89
C THR A 97 8.90 -6.92 5.35
N ASN A 98 8.77 -5.71 5.89
CA ASN A 98 7.82 -4.71 5.45
C ASN A 98 8.50 -3.33 5.34
N THR A 99 7.76 -2.28 4.98
CA THR A 99 8.28 -0.91 4.80
C THR A 99 7.66 0.05 5.83
N PRO A 100 8.04 -0.02 7.13
CA PRO A 100 7.48 0.86 8.15
C PRO A 100 7.95 2.31 7.98
N GLU A 101 7.17 3.26 8.53
CA GLU A 101 7.49 4.69 8.70
C GLU A 101 7.47 5.56 7.42
N VAL A 102 7.62 4.99 6.24
CA VAL A 102 7.79 5.75 4.97
C VAL A 102 6.54 6.49 4.47
N LEU A 103 5.34 6.20 5.02
CA LEU A 103 4.09 6.79 4.55
C LEU A 103 3.26 7.47 5.66
N THR A 104 3.80 7.59 6.87
CA THR A 104 3.07 8.10 8.04
C THR A 104 2.46 9.48 7.78
N ASP A 105 3.29 10.44 7.39
CA ASP A 105 2.88 11.83 7.16
C ASP A 105 1.96 11.95 5.95
N CYS A 106 2.32 11.32 4.82
CA CYS A 106 1.47 11.34 3.62
C CYS A 106 0.07 10.76 3.88
N THR A 107 -0.05 9.74 4.73
CA THR A 107 -1.35 9.17 5.08
C THR A 107 -2.14 10.09 5.99
N ALA A 108 -1.48 10.78 6.92
CA ALA A 108 -2.11 11.80 7.76
C ALA A 108 -2.61 12.99 6.91
N ASP A 109 -1.81 13.45 5.93
CA ASP A 109 -2.21 14.50 4.98
C ASP A 109 -3.47 14.11 4.19
N ILE A 110 -3.55 12.89 3.70
CA ILE A 110 -4.74 12.38 3.00
C ILE A 110 -5.96 12.33 3.93
N ALA A 111 -5.80 11.95 5.20
CA ALA A 111 -6.90 11.96 6.16
C ALA A 111 -7.43 13.39 6.37
N MET A 112 -6.55 14.39 6.47
CA MET A 112 -6.93 15.81 6.54
C MET A 112 -7.64 16.27 5.28
N LEU A 113 -7.08 15.95 4.10
CA LEU A 113 -7.68 16.30 2.81
C LEU A 113 -9.10 15.76 2.70
N LEU A 114 -9.30 14.48 3.04
CA LEU A 114 -10.62 13.85 2.96
C LEU A 114 -11.60 14.47 3.97
N MET A 115 -11.18 14.72 5.20
CA MET A 115 -12.02 15.36 6.22
C MET A 115 -12.47 16.76 5.78
N LEU A 116 -11.55 17.60 5.32
CA LEU A 116 -11.86 18.93 4.82
C LEU A 116 -12.68 18.87 3.53
N GLY A 117 -12.34 17.96 2.63
CA GLY A 117 -13.04 17.75 1.37
C GLY A 117 -14.51 17.40 1.57
N VAL A 118 -14.81 16.48 2.49
CA VAL A 118 -16.19 16.10 2.85
C VAL A 118 -16.90 17.25 3.58
N ALA A 119 -16.30 17.82 4.61
CA ALA A 119 -16.92 18.89 5.41
C ALA A 119 -17.23 20.12 4.56
N ARG A 120 -16.40 20.45 3.59
CA ARG A 120 -16.54 21.64 2.72
C ARG A 120 -17.13 21.32 1.35
N ARG A 121 -17.58 20.07 1.12
CA ARG A 121 -18.20 19.64 -0.15
C ARG A 121 -17.28 19.88 -1.36
N GLY A 122 -15.98 19.58 -1.19
CA GLY A 122 -14.95 19.93 -2.17
C GLY A 122 -15.17 19.30 -3.55
N SER A 123 -15.47 18.01 -3.61
CA SER A 123 -15.72 17.29 -4.87
C SER A 123 -16.98 17.76 -5.59
N GLU A 124 -18.05 18.10 -4.85
CA GLU A 124 -19.26 18.68 -5.44
C GLU A 124 -18.96 20.06 -6.07
N GLY A 125 -18.18 20.89 -5.35
CA GLY A 125 -17.76 22.20 -5.86
C GLY A 125 -16.91 22.09 -7.13
N GLU A 126 -15.95 21.16 -7.15
CA GLU A 126 -15.15 20.87 -8.33
C GLU A 126 -16.05 20.42 -9.52
N PHE A 127 -16.99 19.50 -9.27
CA PHE A 127 -17.93 19.02 -10.27
C PHE A 127 -18.74 20.18 -10.89
N HIS A 128 -19.31 21.08 -10.07
CA HIS A 128 -20.03 22.25 -10.53
C HIS A 128 -19.18 23.17 -11.43
N VAL A 129 -17.93 23.41 -11.06
CA VAL A 129 -17.02 24.23 -11.87
C VAL A 129 -16.68 23.55 -13.19
N ARG A 130 -16.34 22.27 -13.18
CA ARG A 130 -15.98 21.51 -14.40
C ARG A 130 -17.15 21.41 -15.38
N ASN A 131 -18.37 21.25 -14.87
CA ASN A 131 -19.58 21.19 -15.69
C ASN A 131 -20.11 22.56 -16.13
N LYS A 132 -19.40 23.66 -15.77
CA LYS A 132 -19.87 25.04 -16.06
C LYS A 132 -21.24 25.38 -15.44
N GLU A 133 -21.58 24.70 -14.33
CA GLU A 133 -22.82 24.92 -13.58
C GLU A 133 -22.69 26.07 -12.56
N TRP A 134 -21.47 26.47 -12.27
CA TRP A 134 -21.23 27.59 -11.36
C TRP A 134 -21.46 28.94 -12.06
N THR A 135 -22.50 29.65 -11.61
CA THR A 135 -22.92 30.94 -12.19
C THR A 135 -22.54 32.15 -11.31
N GLY A 136 -21.68 31.94 -10.33
CA GLY A 136 -21.21 32.96 -9.38
C GLY A 136 -21.59 32.66 -7.93
N TRP A 137 -21.11 33.50 -7.02
CA TRP A 137 -21.35 33.35 -5.60
C TRP A 137 -22.82 33.63 -5.23
N ARG A 138 -23.36 32.75 -4.34
CA ARG A 138 -24.71 32.91 -3.77
C ARG A 138 -24.67 32.53 -2.29
N PRO A 139 -25.38 33.25 -1.37
CA PRO A 139 -25.28 33.03 0.09
C PRO A 139 -25.62 31.60 0.54
N THR A 140 -26.50 30.92 -0.18
CA THR A 140 -26.99 29.56 0.17
C THR A 140 -26.41 28.47 -0.70
N HIS A 141 -25.50 28.80 -1.62
CA HIS A 141 -24.91 27.83 -2.54
C HIS A 141 -23.73 27.11 -1.86
N MET A 142 -23.72 25.78 -1.94
CA MET A 142 -22.61 24.93 -1.46
C MET A 142 -22.26 25.14 0.02
N MET A 143 -23.27 25.39 0.88
CA MET A 143 -23.05 25.48 2.31
C MET A 143 -22.52 24.14 2.85
N GLY A 144 -21.34 24.17 3.44
CA GLY A 144 -20.70 23.04 4.08
C GLY A 144 -20.62 23.18 5.61
N THR A 145 -20.06 22.19 6.25
CA THR A 145 -19.83 22.18 7.70
C THR A 145 -18.54 22.94 8.04
N LYS A 146 -18.61 23.89 8.99
CA LYS A 146 -17.44 24.56 9.54
C LYS A 146 -16.64 23.56 10.41
N VAL A 147 -15.37 23.36 10.11
CA VAL A 147 -14.46 22.48 10.87
C VAL A 147 -13.82 23.19 12.06
N THR A 148 -13.51 24.49 11.90
CA THR A 148 -12.89 25.30 12.96
C THR A 148 -13.69 25.24 14.25
N GLY A 149 -13.04 24.95 15.37
CA GLY A 149 -13.65 24.83 16.69
C GLY A 149 -14.42 23.52 16.92
N LYS A 150 -14.32 22.55 16.02
CA LYS A 150 -14.87 21.22 16.22
C LYS A 150 -13.83 20.29 16.86
N THR A 151 -14.31 19.22 17.46
CA THR A 151 -13.47 18.19 18.07
C THR A 151 -13.25 17.06 17.07
N LEU A 152 -11.98 16.69 16.86
CA LEU A 152 -11.60 15.50 16.08
C LEU A 152 -11.42 14.31 17.02
N GLY A 153 -12.22 13.27 16.82
CA GLY A 153 -12.04 11.99 17.51
C GLY A 153 -11.17 11.04 16.69
N LEU A 154 -10.19 10.40 17.34
CA LEU A 154 -9.33 9.40 16.72
C LEU A 154 -9.56 8.03 17.39
N ILE A 155 -9.84 7.00 16.59
CA ILE A 155 -9.96 5.62 17.07
C ILE A 155 -8.64 4.91 16.76
N GLY A 156 -7.86 4.62 17.83
CA GLY A 156 -6.46 4.18 17.75
C GLY A 156 -5.49 5.36 17.78
N MET A 157 -4.29 5.13 18.34
CA MET A 157 -3.25 6.15 18.48
C MET A 157 -1.89 5.62 18.00
N GLY A 158 -1.89 5.01 16.81
CA GLY A 158 -0.67 4.59 16.12
C GLY A 158 0.07 5.78 15.49
N ARG A 159 1.18 5.50 14.78
CA ARG A 159 2.03 6.54 14.15
C ARG A 159 1.24 7.53 13.29
N ILE A 160 0.34 7.05 12.44
CA ILE A 160 -0.47 7.89 11.55
C ILE A 160 -1.42 8.79 12.36
N ALA A 161 -2.09 8.24 13.39
CA ALA A 161 -2.99 9.02 14.24
C ALA A 161 -2.24 10.09 15.03
N GLN A 162 -1.03 9.79 15.51
CA GLN A 162 -0.15 10.75 16.15
C GLN A 162 0.27 11.87 15.18
N ALA A 163 0.71 11.53 13.97
CA ALA A 163 1.04 12.51 12.93
C ALA A 163 -0.19 13.39 12.61
N LEU A 164 -1.37 12.80 12.45
CA LEU A 164 -2.60 13.54 12.20
C LEU A 164 -2.94 14.49 13.35
N SER A 165 -2.70 14.11 14.62
CA SER A 165 -2.94 14.98 15.77
C SER A 165 -1.96 16.16 15.82
N LEU A 166 -0.73 16.00 15.33
CA LEU A 166 0.32 17.02 15.32
C LEU A 166 0.17 18.04 14.17
N ILE A 167 -0.50 17.70 13.07
CA ILE A 167 -0.76 18.64 11.96
C ILE A 167 -1.54 19.88 12.44
N HIS A 168 -2.25 19.80 13.56
CA HIS A 168 -3.10 20.87 14.10
C HIS A 168 -2.41 21.71 15.18
N ILE A 169 -1.23 21.32 15.59
CA ILE A 169 -0.43 22.00 16.60
C ILE A 169 0.68 22.80 15.95
#